data_e615bf4eca11e64a0746bf5320481825
#
_entry.id   e615bf4eca11e64a0746bf5320481825
#
_cell.length_a   1.000
_cell.length_b   1.000
_cell.length_c   1.000
_cell.angle_alpha   90.00
_cell.angle_beta   90.00
_cell.angle_gamma   90.00
#
_symmetry.space_group_name_H-M   'P 1'
#
loop_
_entity.id
_entity.type
_entity.pdbx_description
1 polymer ?
#
loop_
_entity_poly.entity_id
_entity_poly.type
_entity_poly.pdbx_seq_one_letter_code
_entity_poly.pdbx_strand_id
1 'polypeptide(L)'
;MYFDVLKNKIFEQAEVYDKVKNGERSSVVWKAFHDTEWGIRDFNYLNRNRLAHYISYARIDDEETIKFLFVEELQDRKNNSFQGIGESLRILTSLLQNYNESGKYNYLFNEAKNANFDCACGYEPNECEDTCLEQMDVLDCIYQAMELQYLDVVET
;
A
#
# COMPACT_ATOMS: atom_id res chain seq x y z
N MET A 1 24.39 -11.85 0.92
CA MET A 1 23.28 -12.81 0.97
C MET A 1 21.94 -12.12 1.26
N TYR A 2 21.84 -11.39 2.33
CA TYR A 2 20.67 -10.57 2.68
C TYR A 2 20.32 -9.53 1.60
N PHE A 3 21.31 -8.83 1.10
CA PHE A 3 21.17 -7.80 0.08
C PHE A 3 20.71 -8.38 -1.27
N ASP A 4 21.15 -9.57 -1.62
CA ASP A 4 20.76 -10.21 -2.89
C ASP A 4 19.30 -10.68 -2.86
N VAL A 5 18.85 -11.21 -1.72
CA VAL A 5 17.45 -11.60 -1.53
C VAL A 5 16.52 -10.38 -1.64
N LEU A 6 16.89 -9.29 -0.97
CA LEU A 6 16.14 -8.04 -1.00
C LEU A 6 16.08 -7.47 -2.42
N LYS A 7 17.22 -7.45 -3.10
CA LYS A 7 17.33 -6.96 -4.47
C LYS A 7 16.47 -7.77 -5.44
N ASN A 8 16.47 -9.10 -5.30
CA ASN A 8 15.63 -9.98 -6.10
C ASN A 8 14.14 -9.73 -5.85
N LYS A 9 13.75 -9.51 -4.60
CA LYS A 9 12.37 -9.19 -4.23
C LYS A 9 11.91 -7.85 -4.81
N ILE A 10 12.79 -6.87 -4.87
CA ILE A 10 12.51 -5.59 -5.52
C ILE A 10 12.30 -5.78 -7.03
N PHE A 11 13.11 -6.61 -7.69
CA PHE A 11 12.93 -6.91 -9.11
C PHE A 11 11.61 -7.64 -9.38
N GLU A 12 11.15 -8.52 -8.48
CA GLU A 12 9.83 -9.14 -8.58
C GLU A 12 8.73 -8.08 -8.58
N GLN A 13 8.86 -7.03 -7.78
CA GLN A 13 7.88 -5.93 -7.76
C GLN A 13 7.88 -5.13 -9.07
N ALA A 14 9.00 -5.04 -9.76
CA ALA A 14 9.05 -4.41 -11.08
C ALA A 14 8.12 -5.13 -12.07
N GLU A 15 8.11 -6.46 -12.06
CA GLU A 15 7.20 -7.25 -12.89
C GLU A 15 5.73 -7.05 -12.48
N VAL A 16 5.45 -7.02 -11.19
CA VAL A 16 4.10 -6.76 -10.66
C VAL A 16 3.63 -5.38 -11.11
N TYR A 17 4.48 -4.38 -11.01
CA TYR A 17 4.17 -3.03 -11.47
C TYR A 17 3.81 -3.01 -12.95
N ASP A 18 4.62 -3.64 -13.81
CA ASP A 18 4.36 -3.68 -15.26
C ASP A 18 3.01 -4.33 -15.57
N LYS A 19 2.66 -5.41 -14.89
CA LYS A 19 1.37 -6.07 -15.05
C LYS A 19 0.21 -5.16 -14.63
N VAL A 20 0.32 -4.53 -13.48
CA VAL A 20 -0.72 -3.61 -12.96
C VAL A 20 -0.91 -2.43 -13.88
N LYS A 21 0.18 -1.83 -14.34
CA LYS A 21 0.16 -0.72 -15.30
C LYS A 21 -0.55 -1.10 -16.59
N ASN A 22 -0.35 -2.33 -17.06
CA ASN A 22 -0.93 -2.84 -18.29
C ASN A 22 -2.35 -3.41 -18.12
N GLY A 23 -2.93 -3.30 -16.94
CA GLY A 23 -4.31 -3.70 -16.68
C GLY A 23 -4.48 -5.05 -16.00
N GLU A 24 -3.42 -5.81 -15.74
CA GLU A 24 -3.46 -7.06 -14.98
C GLU A 24 -3.39 -6.75 -13.48
N ARG A 25 -4.53 -6.44 -12.88
CA ARG A 25 -4.64 -5.85 -11.55
C ARG A 25 -5.19 -6.78 -10.47
N SER A 26 -5.49 -8.04 -10.81
CA SER A 26 -6.14 -8.98 -9.91
C SER A 26 -5.38 -9.24 -8.60
N SER A 27 -4.06 -9.10 -8.61
CA SER A 27 -3.22 -9.33 -7.43
C SER A 27 -3.22 -8.18 -6.41
N VAL A 28 -3.72 -7.00 -6.80
CA VAL A 28 -3.66 -5.79 -5.95
C VAL A 28 -5.02 -5.15 -5.69
N VAL A 29 -6.09 -5.61 -6.33
CA VAL A 29 -7.45 -5.12 -6.05
C VAL A 29 -7.92 -5.55 -4.67
N TRP A 30 -8.79 -4.76 -4.07
CA TRP A 30 -9.49 -5.17 -2.86
C TRP A 30 -10.18 -6.52 -3.10
N LYS A 31 -9.90 -7.48 -2.23
CA LYS A 31 -10.54 -8.80 -2.29
C LYS A 31 -10.88 -9.26 -0.90
N ALA A 32 -12.17 -9.23 -0.58
CA ALA A 32 -12.65 -9.62 0.73
C ALA A 32 -12.33 -11.08 1.02
N PHE A 33 -11.76 -11.32 2.19
CA PHE A 33 -11.49 -12.64 2.73
C PHE A 33 -12.20 -12.73 4.08
N HIS A 34 -13.08 -13.74 4.23
CA HIS A 34 -13.81 -13.98 5.46
C HIS A 34 -13.01 -14.92 6.35
N ASP A 35 -12.42 -14.37 7.40
CA ASP A 35 -11.75 -15.14 8.43
C ASP A 35 -12.77 -15.50 9.52
N THR A 36 -12.79 -16.77 9.94
CA THR A 36 -13.75 -17.25 10.95
C THR A 36 -13.50 -16.65 12.34
N GLU A 37 -12.27 -16.24 12.64
CA GLU A 37 -11.92 -15.65 13.95
C GLU A 37 -11.96 -14.12 13.93
N TRP A 38 -11.57 -13.52 12.79
CA TRP A 38 -11.20 -12.10 12.73
C TRP A 38 -12.10 -11.24 11.84
N GLY A 39 -13.07 -11.85 11.14
CA GLY A 39 -13.99 -11.12 10.29
C GLY A 39 -13.45 -10.87 8.88
N ILE A 40 -13.73 -9.71 8.31
CA ILE A 40 -13.36 -9.39 6.93
C ILE A 40 -11.97 -8.78 6.88
N ARG A 41 -11.12 -9.37 6.03
CA ARG A 41 -9.77 -8.90 5.74
C ARG A 41 -9.57 -8.77 4.23
N ASP A 42 -8.51 -8.09 3.83
CA ASP A 42 -8.14 -7.96 2.42
C ASP A 42 -7.11 -9.02 2.05
N PHE A 43 -7.48 -9.89 1.13
CA PHE A 43 -6.59 -10.93 0.62
C PHE A 43 -5.35 -10.36 -0.05
N ASN A 44 -5.46 -9.19 -0.68
CA ASN A 44 -4.39 -8.58 -1.47
C ASN A 44 -3.66 -7.42 -0.75
N TYR A 45 -3.88 -7.23 0.55
CA TYR A 45 -3.26 -6.11 1.27
C TYR A 45 -1.73 -6.11 1.13
N LEU A 46 -1.08 -7.25 1.38
CA LEU A 46 0.39 -7.32 1.32
C LEU A 46 0.93 -7.08 -0.10
N ASN A 47 0.24 -7.58 -1.11
CA ASN A 47 0.62 -7.34 -2.50
C ASN A 47 0.58 -5.85 -2.81
N ARG A 48 -0.48 -5.18 -2.38
CA ARG A 48 -0.65 -3.73 -2.59
C ARG A 48 0.37 -2.93 -1.77
N ASN A 49 0.63 -3.35 -0.54
CA ASN A 49 1.65 -2.74 0.31
C ASN A 49 3.04 -2.77 -0.34
N ARG A 50 3.44 -3.94 -0.82
CA ARG A 50 4.74 -4.11 -1.49
C ARG A 50 4.86 -3.25 -2.75
N LEU A 51 3.80 -3.21 -3.54
CA LEU A 51 3.82 -2.40 -4.76
C LEU A 51 3.89 -0.91 -4.43
N ALA A 52 3.18 -0.45 -3.40
CA ALA A 52 3.26 0.94 -2.94
C ALA A 52 4.70 1.30 -2.53
N HIS A 53 5.35 0.45 -1.75
CA HIS A 53 6.75 0.64 -1.38
C HIS A 53 7.68 0.68 -2.59
N TYR A 54 7.47 -0.23 -3.54
CA TYR A 54 8.28 -0.26 -4.76
C TYR A 54 8.15 1.02 -5.58
N ILE A 55 6.93 1.50 -5.76
CA ILE A 55 6.66 2.75 -6.49
C ILE A 55 7.37 3.93 -5.80
N SER A 56 7.29 3.98 -4.48
CA SER A 56 7.97 5.00 -3.69
C SER A 56 9.50 4.89 -3.83
N TYR A 57 10.04 3.71 -3.65
CA TYR A 57 11.48 3.47 -3.74
C TYR A 57 12.04 3.79 -5.13
N ALA A 58 11.38 3.31 -6.18
CA ALA A 58 11.82 3.50 -7.56
C ALA A 58 11.48 4.88 -8.12
N ARG A 59 10.77 5.71 -7.34
CA ARG A 59 10.31 7.06 -7.73
C ARG A 59 9.56 7.05 -9.06
N ILE A 60 8.64 6.11 -9.18
CA ILE A 60 7.87 5.94 -10.41
C ILE A 60 6.84 7.07 -10.50
N ASP A 61 6.86 7.78 -11.63
CA ASP A 61 5.91 8.84 -11.96
C ASP A 61 4.74 8.24 -12.75
N ASP A 62 3.72 7.78 -12.03
CA ASP A 62 2.53 7.15 -12.62
C ASP A 62 1.29 7.47 -11.79
N GLU A 63 0.72 8.64 -12.05
CA GLU A 63 -0.44 9.15 -11.32
C GLU A 63 -1.62 8.18 -11.38
N GLU A 64 -1.90 7.61 -12.55
CA GLU A 64 -3.05 6.73 -12.75
C GLU A 64 -2.96 5.45 -11.90
N THR A 65 -1.80 4.80 -11.90
CA THR A 65 -1.59 3.59 -11.11
C THR A 65 -1.61 3.90 -9.62
N ILE A 66 -0.99 5.00 -9.19
CA ILE A 66 -1.00 5.42 -7.78
C ILE A 66 -2.44 5.69 -7.32
N LYS A 67 -3.22 6.42 -8.11
CA LYS A 67 -4.63 6.66 -7.82
C LYS A 67 -5.42 5.36 -7.71
N PHE A 68 -5.21 4.45 -8.65
CA PHE A 68 -5.86 3.15 -8.64
C PHE A 68 -5.58 2.40 -7.33
N LEU A 69 -4.32 2.31 -6.94
CA LEU A 69 -3.94 1.63 -5.70
C LEU A 69 -4.52 2.32 -4.46
N PHE A 70 -4.56 3.64 -4.45
CA PHE A 70 -5.19 4.39 -3.37
C PHE A 70 -6.67 4.06 -3.23
N VAL A 71 -7.40 4.01 -4.33
CA VAL A 71 -8.84 3.68 -4.31
C VAL A 71 -9.07 2.27 -3.78
N GLU A 72 -8.24 1.31 -4.15
CA GLU A 72 -8.34 -0.06 -3.65
C GLU A 72 -7.98 -0.14 -2.15
N GLU A 73 -6.96 0.59 -1.72
CA GLU A 73 -6.61 0.70 -0.30
C GLU A 73 -7.74 1.33 0.52
N LEU A 74 -8.41 2.32 -0.06
CA LEU A 74 -9.57 2.94 0.56
C LEU A 74 -10.71 1.94 0.79
N GLN A 75 -10.94 1.02 -0.14
CA GLN A 75 -11.92 -0.05 0.05
C GLN A 75 -11.55 -0.96 1.23
N ASP A 76 -10.26 -1.26 1.38
CA ASP A 76 -9.78 -2.02 2.53
C ASP A 76 -10.04 -1.28 3.84
N ARG A 77 -9.75 0.01 3.90
CA ARG A 77 -10.00 0.80 5.11
C ARG A 77 -11.49 0.87 5.49
N LYS A 78 -12.36 0.89 4.50
CA LYS A 78 -13.81 0.93 4.71
C LYS A 78 -14.39 -0.41 5.17
N ASN A 79 -13.85 -1.52 4.69
CA ASN A 79 -14.48 -2.84 4.81
C ASN A 79 -13.73 -3.81 5.72
N ASN A 80 -12.50 -3.49 6.14
CA ASN A 80 -11.69 -4.35 6.97
C ASN A 80 -12.20 -4.32 8.41
N SER A 81 -12.42 -5.50 9.00
CA SER A 81 -12.92 -5.62 10.38
C SER A 81 -11.92 -5.12 11.42
N PHE A 82 -10.65 -5.09 11.10
CA PHE A 82 -9.59 -4.63 12.00
C PHE A 82 -9.47 -3.12 12.07
N GLN A 83 -10.07 -2.40 11.14
CA GLN A 83 -9.89 -0.96 11.03
C GLN A 83 -8.42 -0.58 10.82
N GLY A 84 -7.88 0.36 11.60
CA GLY A 84 -6.50 0.83 11.42
C GLY A 84 -6.36 1.81 10.26
N ILE A 85 -5.25 2.56 10.26
CA ILE A 85 -4.91 3.47 9.16
C ILE A 85 -4.14 2.70 8.10
N GLY A 86 -3.16 1.93 8.51
CA GLY A 86 -2.30 1.15 7.64
C GLY A 86 -1.17 1.95 7.01
N GLU A 87 -0.06 1.30 6.87
CA GLU A 87 1.14 1.87 6.25
C GLU A 87 0.91 2.17 4.76
N SER A 88 0.22 1.27 4.06
CA SER A 88 -0.06 1.43 2.63
C SER A 88 -0.84 2.70 2.34
N LEU A 89 -1.84 3.02 3.17
CA LEU A 89 -2.62 4.25 3.00
C LEU A 89 -1.73 5.48 3.12
N ARG A 90 -0.83 5.49 4.10
CA ARG A 90 0.09 6.62 4.31
C ARG A 90 1.05 6.81 3.14
N ILE A 91 1.64 5.73 2.65
CA ILE A 91 2.55 5.77 1.51
C ILE A 91 1.82 6.25 0.25
N LEU A 92 0.66 5.67 -0.04
CA LEU A 92 -0.13 6.03 -1.21
C LEU A 92 -0.65 7.47 -1.13
N THR A 93 -0.98 7.94 0.08
CA THR A 93 -1.34 9.36 0.29
C THR A 93 -0.17 10.27 -0.06
N SER A 94 1.01 9.97 0.47
CA SER A 94 2.23 10.74 0.17
C SER A 94 2.52 10.78 -1.33
N LEU A 95 2.43 9.64 -2.01
CA LEU A 95 2.62 9.57 -3.46
C LEU A 95 1.57 10.38 -4.23
N LEU A 96 0.31 10.27 -3.84
CA LEU A 96 -0.78 10.96 -4.51
C LEU A 96 -0.74 12.48 -4.27
N GLN A 97 -0.21 12.92 -3.13
CA GLN A 97 -0.01 14.34 -2.83
C GLN A 97 0.90 15.03 -3.84
N ASN A 98 1.81 14.31 -4.49
CA ASN A 98 2.67 14.86 -5.54
C ASN A 98 1.86 15.36 -6.75
N TYR A 99 0.62 14.89 -6.91
CA TYR A 99 -0.27 15.25 -8.01
C TYR A 99 -1.47 16.09 -7.54
N ASN A 100 -1.45 16.55 -6.30
CA ASN A 100 -2.60 17.22 -5.67
C ASN A 100 -2.44 18.73 -5.49
N GLU A 101 -1.58 19.38 -6.26
CA GLU A 101 -1.35 20.82 -6.15
C GLU A 101 -2.64 21.63 -6.35
N SER A 102 -3.49 21.18 -7.28
CA SER A 102 -4.80 21.82 -7.54
C SER A 102 -5.88 21.42 -6.52
N GLY A 103 -5.61 20.48 -5.62
CA GLY A 103 -6.60 19.94 -4.69
C GLY A 103 -7.55 18.91 -5.29
N LYS A 104 -7.27 18.40 -6.47
CA LYS A 104 -8.16 17.48 -7.19
C LYS A 104 -8.40 16.15 -6.48
N TYR A 105 -7.53 15.76 -5.57
CA TYR A 105 -7.65 14.50 -4.79
C TYR A 105 -8.13 14.71 -3.36
N ASN A 106 -8.43 15.94 -2.96
CA ASN A 106 -8.91 16.21 -1.60
C ASN A 106 -10.15 15.37 -1.24
N TYR A 107 -11.01 15.10 -2.21
CA TYR A 107 -12.21 14.29 -1.99
C TYR A 107 -11.84 12.84 -1.59
N LEU A 108 -10.78 12.27 -2.15
CA LEU A 108 -10.30 10.94 -1.79
C LEU A 108 -9.69 10.92 -0.39
N PHE A 109 -8.93 11.95 -0.04
CA PHE A 109 -8.36 12.06 1.30
C PHE A 109 -9.45 12.25 2.36
N ASN A 110 -10.51 12.98 2.04
CA ASN A 110 -11.67 13.11 2.92
C ASN A 110 -12.41 11.78 3.10
N GLU A 111 -12.56 11.01 2.03
CA GLU A 111 -13.14 9.67 2.14
C GLU A 111 -12.28 8.75 3.02
N ALA A 112 -10.96 8.82 2.88
CA ALA A 112 -10.04 8.04 3.71
C ALA A 112 -10.13 8.47 5.18
N LYS A 113 -10.22 9.76 5.46
CA LYS A 113 -10.40 10.28 6.82
C LYS A 113 -11.65 9.70 7.50
N ASN A 114 -12.70 9.48 6.73
CA ASN A 114 -13.98 8.97 7.21
C ASN A 114 -14.18 7.46 7.02
N ALA A 115 -13.14 6.75 6.58
CA ALA A 115 -13.26 5.33 6.23
C ALA A 115 -13.50 4.43 7.44
N ASN A 116 -12.88 4.73 8.57
CA ASN A 116 -13.06 4.02 9.83
C ASN A 116 -12.71 4.92 11.01
N PHE A 117 -12.88 4.41 12.23
CA PHE A 117 -12.64 5.18 13.44
C PHE A 117 -11.18 5.59 13.59
N ASP A 118 -10.25 4.68 13.34
CA ASP A 118 -8.82 4.97 13.47
C ASP A 118 -8.36 6.04 12.49
N CYS A 119 -8.86 5.98 11.26
CA CYS A 119 -8.60 7.02 10.25
C CYS A 119 -9.16 8.38 10.69
N ALA A 120 -10.38 8.38 11.25
CA ALA A 120 -10.97 9.63 11.76
C ALA A 120 -10.13 10.26 12.86
N CYS A 121 -9.51 9.44 13.71
CA CYS A 121 -8.69 9.89 14.82
C CYS A 121 -7.26 10.28 14.44
N GLY A 122 -6.63 9.55 13.52
CA GLY A 122 -5.18 9.64 13.31
C GLY A 122 -4.71 9.85 11.89
N TYR A 123 -5.57 9.76 10.88
CA TYR A 123 -5.16 9.99 9.50
C TYR A 123 -5.17 11.47 9.17
N GLU A 124 -4.00 11.99 8.81
CA GLU A 124 -3.82 13.39 8.40
C GLU A 124 -3.11 13.42 7.04
N PRO A 125 -3.83 13.70 5.95
CA PRO A 125 -3.26 13.64 4.60
C PRO A 125 -2.04 14.53 4.38
N ASN A 126 -2.01 15.70 5.02
CA ASN A 126 -0.91 16.66 4.88
C ASN A 126 0.31 16.28 5.71
N GLU A 127 0.17 15.37 6.65
CA GLU A 127 1.25 14.87 7.51
C GLU A 127 1.77 13.51 7.07
N CYS A 128 1.17 12.92 6.05
CA CYS A 128 1.69 11.70 5.44
C CYS A 128 2.95 12.06 4.66
N GLU A 129 4.07 12.01 5.35
CA GLU A 129 5.37 12.16 4.71
C GLU A 129 5.75 10.83 4.10
N ASP A 130 6.42 10.90 2.97
CA ASP A 130 7.11 9.77 2.41
C ASP A 130 8.37 9.53 3.26
N THR A 131 8.16 9.03 4.48
CA THR A 131 9.23 8.70 5.44
C THR A 131 10.13 7.58 4.90
N CYS A 132 9.72 6.96 3.82
CA CYS A 132 10.48 5.96 3.12
C CYS A 132 11.41 6.55 2.05
N LEU A 133 11.58 7.89 1.99
CA LEU A 133 12.40 8.55 0.97
C LEU A 133 13.89 8.32 1.13
N GLU A 134 14.38 7.97 2.29
CA GLU A 134 15.75 7.52 2.42
C GLU A 134 15.82 6.06 1.94
N GLN A 135 16.64 5.81 0.91
CA GLN A 135 16.71 4.52 0.21
C GLN A 135 16.84 3.30 1.13
N MET A 136 17.49 3.47 2.28
CA MET A 136 17.69 2.38 3.24
C MET A 136 16.40 2.06 4.00
N ASP A 137 15.63 3.08 4.37
CA ASP A 137 14.39 2.89 5.12
C ASP A 137 13.32 2.21 4.29
N VAL A 138 13.22 2.56 3.02
CA VAL A 138 12.29 1.91 2.08
C VAL A 138 12.64 0.44 1.90
N LEU A 139 13.92 0.13 1.74
CA LEU A 139 14.39 -1.24 1.60
C LEU A 139 14.08 -2.05 2.86
N ASP A 140 14.27 -1.48 4.03
CA ASP A 140 13.94 -2.12 5.31
C ASP A 140 12.44 -2.35 5.46
N CYS A 141 11.61 -1.38 5.07
CA CYS A 141 10.15 -1.52 5.09
C CYS A 141 9.67 -2.61 4.14
N ILE A 142 10.20 -2.65 2.92
CA ILE A 142 9.89 -3.70 1.94
C ILE A 142 10.30 -5.05 2.49
N TYR A 143 11.48 -5.12 3.08
CA TYR A 143 12.01 -6.34 3.67
C TYR A 143 11.12 -6.84 4.83
N GLN A 144 10.75 -5.96 5.75
CA GLN A 144 9.89 -6.32 6.88
C GLN A 144 8.53 -6.83 6.40
N ALA A 145 7.92 -6.17 5.44
CA ALA A 145 6.65 -6.61 4.87
C ALA A 145 6.76 -7.99 4.21
N MET A 146 7.90 -8.30 3.61
CA MET A 146 8.16 -9.59 2.99
C MET A 146 8.49 -10.68 4.00
N GLU A 147 9.22 -10.34 5.06
CA GLU A 147 9.59 -11.26 6.14
C GLU A 147 8.34 -11.72 6.90
N LEU A 148 7.43 -10.81 7.20
CA LEU A 148 6.16 -11.16 7.84
C LEU A 148 5.37 -12.18 7.02
N GLN A 149 5.34 -12.03 5.70
CA GLN A 149 4.66 -13.00 4.83
C GLN A 149 5.43 -14.33 4.74
N TYR A 150 6.74 -14.28 4.76
CA TYR A 150 7.56 -15.49 4.75
C TYR A 150 7.31 -16.32 6.02
N LEU A 151 7.22 -15.68 7.16
CA LEU A 151 6.90 -16.33 8.43
C LEU A 151 5.51 -16.96 8.40
N ASP A 152 4.51 -16.27 7.87
CA ASP A 152 3.16 -16.80 7.70
C ASP A 152 3.12 -18.06 6.82
N VAL A 153 3.98 -18.15 5.81
CA VAL A 153 4.06 -19.31 4.92
C VAL A 153 4.82 -20.48 5.58
N VAL A 154 5.83 -20.17 6.39
CA VAL A 154 6.65 -21.19 7.06
C VAL A 154 5.97 -21.75 8.29
N GLU A 155 5.12 -20.99 8.96
CA GLU A 155 4.37 -21.44 10.14
C GLU A 155 3.10 -22.24 9.80
N THR A 156 2.70 -22.26 8.55
CA THR A 156 1.60 -23.07 8.05
C THR A 156 2.12 -24.35 7.41
#